data_6e72d4acd1f6a113791c5afc903ad962
#
_entry.id   6e72d4acd1f6a113791c5afc903ad962
#
_cell.length_a   1.000
_cell.length_b   1.000
_cell.length_c   1.000
_cell.angle_alpha   90.00
_cell.angle_beta   90.00
_cell.angle_gamma   90.00
#
_symmetry.space_group_name_H-M   'P 1'
#
loop_
_entity.id
_entity.type
_entity.pdbx_description
1 polymer ?
#
loop_
_entity_poly.entity_id
_entity_poly.type
_entity_poly.pdbx_seq_one_letter_code
_entity_poly.pdbx_strand_id
1 'polypeptide(L)'
;MPNFAALTEAPIEFKRNARAALADGQLRRNFRGAMDFLMVKRAAQFADDEECEQLRAFGNRVRARALSRLPALLEQLEARLTRNGVQVHWAESVDEANTIVHSIVAAHEAKNLIKGKSMVSEEMEMNHFLGERGVDCLESDMGEFIVQLA
;
A
#
# COMPACT_ATOMS: atom_id res chain seq x y z
N MET A 1 -2.49 1.26 24.50
CA MET A 1 -2.66 1.37 23.04
C MET A 1 -1.50 2.17 22.50
N PRO A 2 -0.73 1.69 21.54
CA PRO A 2 0.30 2.51 20.91
C PRO A 2 -0.33 3.71 20.22
N ASN A 3 0.25 4.89 20.44
CA ASN A 3 -0.22 6.13 19.85
C ASN A 3 0.36 6.27 18.43
N PHE A 4 -0.39 5.89 17.41
CA PHE A 4 0.02 5.96 16.00
C PHE A 4 0.13 7.39 15.45
N ALA A 5 -0.40 8.41 16.15
CA ALA A 5 -0.25 9.81 15.77
C ALA A 5 1.22 10.30 15.79
N ALA A 6 2.11 9.57 16.47
CA ALA A 6 3.53 9.92 16.56
C ALA A 6 4.34 9.56 15.30
N LEU A 7 3.79 8.78 14.37
CA LEU A 7 4.47 8.37 13.14
C LEU A 7 4.45 9.45 12.04
N THR A 8 3.59 10.45 12.17
CA THR A 8 3.47 11.57 11.22
C THR A 8 4.40 12.75 11.53
N GLU A 9 5.12 12.72 12.64
CA GLU A 9 6.06 13.78 12.99
C GLU A 9 7.43 13.57 12.32
N ALA A 10 7.54 14.13 11.18
CA ALA A 10 8.58 15.07 10.80
C ALA A 10 9.92 14.59 10.26
N PRO A 11 10.43 15.31 9.24
CA PRO A 11 11.75 15.10 8.60
C PRO A 11 12.95 15.11 9.55
N ILE A 12 12.83 15.73 10.74
CA ILE A 12 13.93 15.83 11.74
C ILE A 12 14.19 14.49 12.39
N GLU A 13 13.16 13.73 12.73
CA GLU A 13 13.31 12.39 13.30
C GLU A 13 13.84 11.38 12.29
N PHE A 14 13.43 11.47 11.02
CA PHE A 14 13.93 10.60 9.98
C PHE A 14 15.46 10.63 9.88
N LYS A 15 16.07 11.80 9.83
CA LYS A 15 17.54 11.92 9.75
C LYS A 15 18.26 11.35 10.99
N ARG A 16 17.69 11.55 12.16
CA ARG A 16 18.22 10.99 13.41
C ARG A 16 18.14 9.47 13.40
N ASN A 17 16.96 8.93 13.09
CA ASN A 17 16.68 7.51 13.07
C ASN A 17 17.49 6.80 11.97
N ALA A 18 17.61 7.41 10.80
CA ALA A 18 18.45 6.90 9.71
C ALA A 18 19.94 6.81 10.13
N ARG A 19 20.46 7.82 10.84
CA ARG A 19 21.85 7.77 11.36
C ARG A 19 22.02 6.67 12.39
N ALA A 20 21.07 6.47 13.29
CA ALA A 20 21.09 5.41 14.28
C ALA A 20 21.06 4.01 13.61
N ALA A 21 20.17 3.82 12.65
CA ALA A 21 20.06 2.58 11.87
C ALA A 21 21.33 2.30 11.05
N LEU A 22 21.96 3.32 10.47
CA LEU A 22 23.23 3.19 9.76
C LEU A 22 24.40 2.85 10.67
N ALA A 23 24.34 3.24 11.94
CA ALA A 23 25.34 2.87 12.95
C ALA A 23 25.17 1.43 13.49
N ASP A 24 23.95 0.86 13.36
CA ASP A 24 23.68 -0.50 13.80
C ASP A 24 24.25 -1.53 12.80
N GLY A 25 25.38 -2.12 13.18
CA GLY A 25 26.06 -3.12 12.35
C GLY A 25 25.25 -4.42 12.17
N GLN A 26 24.42 -4.80 13.15
CA GLN A 26 23.59 -6.01 13.04
C GLN A 26 22.42 -5.80 12.08
N LEU A 27 21.72 -4.69 12.23
CA LEU A 27 20.64 -4.30 11.32
C LEU A 27 21.12 -4.24 9.87
N ARG A 28 22.28 -3.62 9.63
CA ARG A 28 22.88 -3.54 8.29
C ARG A 28 23.23 -4.91 7.70
N ARG A 29 23.77 -5.83 8.50
CA ARG A 29 24.05 -7.21 8.03
C ARG A 29 22.76 -7.94 7.68
N ASN A 30 21.75 -7.86 8.51
CA ASN A 30 20.46 -8.51 8.29
C ASN A 30 19.80 -7.98 7.02
N PHE A 31 19.75 -6.66 6.87
CA PHE A 31 19.19 -6.01 5.68
C PHE A 31 19.98 -6.39 4.42
N ARG A 32 21.31 -6.35 4.50
CA ARG A 32 22.18 -6.76 3.38
C ARG A 32 21.93 -8.19 2.96
N GLY A 33 21.90 -9.13 3.91
CA GLY A 33 21.63 -10.54 3.60
C GLY A 33 20.28 -10.77 2.93
N ALA A 34 19.22 -10.09 3.39
CA ALA A 34 17.92 -10.15 2.78
C ALA A 34 17.93 -9.59 1.33
N MET A 35 18.57 -8.45 1.13
CA MET A 35 18.66 -7.83 -0.20
C MET A 35 19.52 -8.64 -1.18
N ASP A 36 20.67 -9.13 -0.75
CA ASP A 36 21.55 -9.96 -1.58
C ASP A 36 20.83 -11.25 -2.04
N PHE A 37 20.06 -11.87 -1.15
CA PHE A 37 19.24 -13.04 -1.48
C PHE A 37 18.19 -12.71 -2.56
N LEU A 38 17.49 -11.59 -2.44
CA LEU A 38 16.50 -11.16 -3.44
C LEU A 38 17.17 -10.80 -4.77
N MET A 39 18.34 -10.16 -4.74
CA MET A 39 19.11 -9.80 -5.93
C MET A 39 19.59 -11.04 -6.70
N VAL A 40 20.07 -12.08 -6.00
CA VAL A 40 20.47 -13.35 -6.64
C VAL A 40 19.27 -14.01 -7.30
N LYS A 41 18.12 -14.08 -6.61
CA LYS A 41 16.89 -14.62 -7.19
C LYS A 41 16.43 -13.85 -8.43
N ARG A 42 16.49 -12.52 -8.36
CA ARG A 42 16.15 -11.68 -9.50
C ARG A 42 17.09 -11.93 -10.69
N ALA A 43 18.41 -11.96 -10.45
CA ALA A 43 19.39 -12.20 -11.51
C ALA A 43 19.20 -13.56 -12.19
N ALA A 44 18.82 -14.59 -11.43
CA ALA A 44 18.53 -15.91 -11.99
C ALA A 44 17.30 -15.92 -12.92
N GLN A 45 16.33 -15.02 -12.71
CA GLN A 45 15.16 -14.90 -13.60
C GLN A 45 15.43 -14.08 -14.86
N PHE A 46 16.46 -13.23 -14.85
CA PHE A 46 16.81 -12.30 -15.92
C PHE A 46 18.30 -12.44 -16.26
N ALA A 47 18.70 -13.67 -16.57
CA ALA A 47 20.11 -13.99 -16.87
C ALA A 47 20.57 -13.43 -18.22
N ASP A 48 19.65 -13.20 -19.16
CA ASP A 48 19.91 -12.60 -20.45
C ASP A 48 19.52 -11.12 -20.42
N ASP A 49 20.49 -10.24 -20.55
CA ASP A 49 20.29 -8.80 -20.51
C ASP A 49 19.46 -8.29 -21.69
N GLU A 50 19.60 -8.87 -22.87
CA GLU A 50 18.82 -8.47 -24.05
C GLU A 50 17.36 -8.87 -23.91
N GLU A 51 17.08 -10.08 -23.47
CA GLU A 51 15.71 -10.54 -23.16
C GLU A 51 15.09 -9.68 -22.05
N CYS A 52 15.85 -9.36 -21.01
CA CYS A 52 15.39 -8.50 -19.92
C CYS A 52 14.97 -7.11 -20.42
N GLU A 53 15.75 -6.48 -21.30
CA GLU A 53 15.40 -5.18 -21.86
C GLU A 53 14.20 -5.27 -22.82
N GLN A 54 14.06 -6.34 -23.59
CA GLN A 54 12.89 -6.57 -24.43
C GLN A 54 11.61 -6.71 -23.58
N LEU A 55 11.65 -7.50 -22.49
CA LEU A 55 10.54 -7.66 -21.54
C LEU A 55 10.20 -6.35 -20.85
N ARG A 56 11.18 -5.55 -20.47
CA ARG A 56 11.00 -4.24 -19.87
C ARG A 56 10.32 -3.26 -20.84
N ALA A 57 10.77 -3.22 -22.07
CA ALA A 57 10.18 -2.42 -23.13
C ALA A 57 8.74 -2.87 -23.44
N PHE A 58 8.49 -4.19 -23.45
CA PHE A 58 7.16 -4.74 -23.62
C PHE A 58 6.22 -4.33 -22.47
N GLY A 59 6.66 -4.50 -21.22
CA GLY A 59 5.89 -4.07 -20.04
C GLY A 59 5.55 -2.58 -20.06
N ASN A 60 6.50 -1.75 -20.50
CA ASN A 60 6.26 -0.31 -20.65
C ASN A 60 5.16 -0.01 -21.69
N ARG A 61 5.21 -0.67 -22.86
CA ARG A 61 4.16 -0.53 -23.91
C ARG A 61 2.79 -0.98 -23.40
N VAL A 62 2.72 -2.11 -22.67
CA VAL A 62 1.46 -2.59 -22.07
C VAL A 62 0.88 -1.55 -21.11
N ARG A 63 1.71 -1.01 -20.22
CA ARG A 63 1.30 0.02 -19.27
C ARG A 63 0.84 1.30 -19.98
N ALA A 64 1.61 1.78 -20.95
CA ALA A 64 1.26 2.97 -21.72
C ALA A 64 -0.10 2.79 -22.43
N ARG A 65 -0.34 1.61 -23.02
CA ARG A 65 -1.62 1.28 -23.64
C ARG A 65 -2.77 1.24 -22.63
N ALA A 66 -2.55 0.67 -21.45
CA ALA A 66 -3.57 0.65 -20.40
C ALA A 66 -3.92 2.07 -19.94
N LEU A 67 -2.91 2.90 -19.68
CA LEU A 67 -3.10 4.29 -19.26
C LEU A 67 -3.80 5.14 -20.33
N SER A 68 -3.47 4.98 -21.61
CA SER A 68 -4.14 5.70 -22.70
C SER A 68 -5.61 5.36 -22.85
N ARG A 69 -6.05 4.25 -22.29
CA ARG A 69 -7.45 3.77 -22.34
C ARG A 69 -8.11 3.73 -20.95
N LEU A 70 -7.46 4.31 -19.96
CA LEU A 70 -7.89 4.17 -18.57
C LEU A 70 -9.34 4.58 -18.34
N PRO A 71 -9.86 5.70 -18.85
CA PRO A 71 -11.27 6.07 -18.66
C PRO A 71 -12.24 4.98 -19.17
N ALA A 72 -12.06 4.51 -20.39
CA ALA A 72 -12.90 3.48 -20.97
C ALA A 72 -12.79 2.12 -20.25
N LEU A 73 -11.61 1.80 -19.70
CA LEU A 73 -11.41 0.59 -18.90
C LEU A 73 -12.11 0.69 -17.54
N LEU A 74 -12.11 1.86 -16.92
CA LEU A 74 -12.81 2.11 -15.66
C LEU A 74 -14.33 2.03 -15.83
N GLU A 75 -14.89 2.66 -16.86
CA GLU A 75 -16.32 2.55 -17.20
C GLU A 75 -16.73 1.09 -17.44
N GLN A 76 -15.91 0.33 -18.19
CA GLN A 76 -16.15 -1.09 -18.42
C GLN A 76 -16.08 -1.91 -17.14
N LEU A 77 -15.11 -1.59 -16.26
CA LEU A 77 -14.94 -2.25 -14.96
C LEU A 77 -16.17 -2.02 -14.09
N GLU A 78 -16.59 -0.77 -13.93
CA GLU A 78 -17.78 -0.39 -13.15
C GLU A 78 -19.03 -1.13 -13.64
N ALA A 79 -19.28 -1.09 -14.96
CA ALA A 79 -20.43 -1.78 -15.54
C ALA A 79 -20.44 -3.30 -15.29
N ARG A 80 -19.26 -3.94 -15.29
CA ARG A 80 -19.13 -5.37 -15.02
C ARG A 80 -19.29 -5.69 -13.54
N LEU A 81 -18.68 -4.90 -12.66
CA LEU A 81 -18.78 -5.06 -11.21
C LEU A 81 -20.23 -4.88 -10.75
N THR A 82 -20.91 -3.83 -11.21
CA THR A 82 -22.31 -3.57 -10.89
C THR A 82 -23.22 -4.71 -11.36
N ARG A 83 -23.00 -5.26 -12.56
CA ARG A 83 -23.74 -6.43 -13.05
C ARG A 83 -23.58 -7.65 -12.17
N ASN A 84 -22.41 -7.79 -11.52
CA ASN A 84 -22.13 -8.88 -10.58
C ASN A 84 -22.58 -8.57 -9.15
N GLY A 85 -23.35 -7.50 -8.93
CA GLY A 85 -23.88 -7.11 -7.62
C GLY A 85 -22.88 -6.36 -6.73
N VAL A 86 -21.74 -5.92 -7.27
CA VAL A 86 -20.75 -5.11 -6.54
C VAL A 86 -21.19 -3.66 -6.58
N GLN A 87 -21.18 -3.01 -5.42
CA GLN A 87 -21.36 -1.56 -5.33
C GLN A 87 -20.01 -0.87 -5.60
N VAL A 88 -19.98 0.00 -6.59
CA VAL A 88 -18.80 0.76 -6.97
C VAL A 88 -18.95 2.20 -6.48
N HIS A 89 -17.95 2.70 -5.81
CA HIS A 89 -17.91 4.08 -5.33
C HIS A 89 -16.75 4.83 -5.99
N TRP A 90 -17.00 6.07 -6.33
CA TRP A 90 -16.00 6.99 -6.87
C TRP A 90 -15.71 8.07 -5.85
N ALA A 91 -14.46 8.49 -5.77
CA ALA A 91 -14.03 9.58 -4.91
C ALA A 91 -12.98 10.43 -5.65
N GLU A 92 -13.12 11.74 -5.59
CA GLU A 92 -12.17 12.68 -6.20
C GLU A 92 -11.09 13.14 -5.20
N SER A 93 -11.31 12.90 -3.91
CA SER A 93 -10.38 13.28 -2.86
C SER A 93 -10.21 12.19 -1.80
N VAL A 94 -9.14 12.28 -1.03
CA VAL A 94 -8.88 11.41 0.12
C VAL A 94 -9.98 11.51 1.16
N ASP A 95 -10.44 12.72 1.46
CA ASP A 95 -11.50 12.95 2.44
C ASP A 95 -12.83 12.30 2.01
N GLU A 96 -13.17 12.41 0.74
CA GLU A 96 -14.35 11.78 0.20
C GLU A 96 -14.25 10.25 0.26
N ALA A 97 -13.11 9.68 -0.14
CA ALA A 97 -12.89 8.24 -0.07
C ALA A 97 -12.98 7.72 1.37
N ASN A 98 -12.34 8.38 2.32
CA ASN A 98 -12.42 8.05 3.73
C ASN A 98 -13.85 8.16 4.27
N THR A 99 -14.60 9.18 3.86
CA THR A 99 -16.00 9.38 4.24
C THR A 99 -16.89 8.25 3.70
N ILE A 100 -16.69 7.84 2.46
CA ILE A 100 -17.41 6.70 1.87
C ILE A 100 -17.15 5.43 2.67
N VAL A 101 -15.89 5.11 2.94
CA VAL A 101 -15.53 3.92 3.74
C VAL A 101 -16.17 3.98 5.13
N HIS A 102 -16.08 5.13 5.82
CA HIS A 102 -16.69 5.31 7.13
C HIS A 102 -18.22 5.12 7.07
N SER A 103 -18.89 5.65 6.06
CA SER A 103 -20.34 5.50 5.92
C SER A 103 -20.76 4.02 5.76
N ILE A 104 -19.98 3.23 5.03
CA ILE A 104 -20.21 1.79 4.87
C ILE A 104 -20.01 1.07 6.21
N VAL A 105 -18.93 1.36 6.92
CA VAL A 105 -18.63 0.77 8.24
C VAL A 105 -19.73 1.11 9.23
N ALA A 106 -20.18 2.36 9.26
CA ALA A 106 -21.25 2.83 10.15
C ALA A 106 -22.60 2.19 9.82
N ALA A 107 -22.94 2.00 8.54
CA ALA A 107 -24.16 1.34 8.12
C ALA A 107 -24.25 -0.14 8.59
N HIS A 108 -23.10 -0.76 8.84
CA HIS A 108 -22.99 -2.10 9.41
C HIS A 108 -22.81 -2.12 10.94
N GLU A 109 -22.84 -0.97 11.60
CA GLU A 109 -22.58 -0.81 13.05
C GLU A 109 -21.24 -1.44 13.48
N ALA A 110 -20.28 -1.54 12.53
CA ALA A 110 -19.00 -2.20 12.76
C ALA A 110 -18.07 -1.25 13.55
N LYS A 111 -17.38 -1.82 14.52
CA LYS A 111 -16.35 -1.13 15.31
C LYS A 111 -14.94 -1.56 14.95
N ASN A 112 -14.81 -2.61 14.15
CA ASN A 112 -13.52 -3.13 13.72
C ASN A 112 -13.53 -3.27 12.21
N LEU A 113 -12.42 -2.90 11.58
CA LEU A 113 -12.17 -3.07 10.16
C LEU A 113 -10.85 -3.82 9.98
N ILE A 114 -10.88 -4.90 9.20
CA ILE A 114 -9.66 -5.63 8.83
C ILE A 114 -9.34 -5.30 7.38
N LYS A 115 -8.12 -4.90 7.14
CA LYS A 115 -7.62 -4.60 5.80
C LYS A 115 -6.26 -5.26 5.56
N GLY A 116 -5.82 -5.32 4.33
CA GLY A 116 -4.51 -5.82 4.01
C GLY A 116 -4.08 -5.46 2.59
N LYS A 117 -2.79 -5.27 2.42
CA LYS A 117 -2.11 -5.02 1.15
C LYS A 117 -2.65 -3.82 0.36
N SER A 118 -3.08 -2.78 1.07
CA SER A 118 -3.58 -1.56 0.46
C SER A 118 -2.68 -0.36 0.77
N MET A 119 -1.68 -0.13 -0.08
CA MET A 119 -0.83 1.08 -0.01
C MET A 119 -1.67 2.36 -0.11
N VAL A 120 -2.74 2.34 -0.92
CA VAL A 120 -3.64 3.50 -1.06
C VAL A 120 -4.29 3.86 0.26
N SER A 121 -4.74 2.88 1.06
CA SER A 121 -5.35 3.17 2.36
C SER A 121 -4.34 3.72 3.39
N GLU A 122 -3.06 3.42 3.24
CA GLU A 122 -1.98 4.03 4.03
C GLU A 122 -1.73 5.48 3.61
N GLU A 123 -1.63 5.74 2.30
CA GLU A 123 -1.48 7.09 1.76
C GLU A 123 -2.67 8.00 2.12
N MET A 124 -3.85 7.42 2.28
CA MET A 124 -5.07 8.12 2.72
C MET A 124 -5.14 8.34 4.23
N GLU A 125 -4.18 7.82 5.00
CA GLU A 125 -4.20 7.83 6.48
C GLU A 125 -5.53 7.26 7.05
N MET A 126 -6.09 6.25 6.37
CA MET A 126 -7.41 5.69 6.68
C MET A 126 -7.50 5.19 8.13
N ASN A 127 -6.44 4.57 8.66
CA ASN A 127 -6.43 4.07 10.04
C ASN A 127 -6.60 5.19 11.05
N HIS A 128 -5.94 6.33 10.82
CA HIS A 128 -6.07 7.51 11.67
C HIS A 128 -7.48 8.10 11.59
N PHE A 129 -7.97 8.31 10.36
CA PHE A 129 -9.30 8.86 10.11
C PHE A 129 -10.43 8.03 10.75
N LEU A 130 -10.36 6.71 10.65
CA LEU A 130 -11.35 5.80 11.23
C LEU A 130 -11.20 5.68 12.75
N GLY A 131 -9.95 5.66 13.25
CA GLY A 131 -9.66 5.62 14.68
C GLY A 131 -10.22 6.80 15.46
N GLU A 132 -10.15 8.03 14.89
CA GLU A 132 -10.79 9.22 15.46
C GLU A 132 -12.32 9.10 15.57
N ARG A 133 -12.91 8.18 14.78
CA ARG A 133 -14.37 7.92 14.73
C ARG A 133 -14.78 6.63 15.46
N GLY A 134 -13.84 6.06 16.24
CA GLY A 134 -14.10 4.90 17.09
C GLY A 134 -14.14 3.57 16.33
N VAL A 135 -13.50 3.48 15.16
CA VAL A 135 -13.34 2.24 14.40
C VAL A 135 -11.89 1.78 14.48
N ASP A 136 -11.66 0.60 15.03
CA ASP A 136 -10.33 -0.01 15.12
C ASP A 136 -9.96 -0.67 13.79
N CYS A 137 -8.84 -0.26 13.19
CA CYS A 137 -8.31 -0.85 11.96
C CYS A 137 -7.19 -1.83 12.28
N LEU A 138 -7.30 -3.06 11.76
CA LEU A 138 -6.31 -4.10 11.90
C LEU A 138 -5.70 -4.46 10.54
N GLU A 139 -4.37 -4.46 10.46
CA GLU A 139 -3.65 -4.98 9.30
C GLU A 139 -3.62 -6.52 9.33
N SER A 140 -4.02 -7.15 8.23
CA SER A 140 -4.05 -8.62 8.13
C SER A 140 -2.76 -9.21 7.53
N ASP A 141 -1.92 -8.40 6.93
CA ASP A 141 -0.59 -8.80 6.45
C ASP A 141 0.39 -8.87 7.62
N MET A 142 1.17 -9.96 7.70
CA MET A 142 2.07 -10.17 8.84
C MET A 142 3.11 -9.04 8.97
N GLY A 143 3.68 -8.56 7.87
CA GLY A 143 4.68 -7.50 7.89
C GLY A 143 4.09 -6.18 8.38
N GLU A 144 2.95 -5.80 7.84
CA GLU A 144 2.22 -4.58 8.21
C GLU A 144 1.69 -4.68 9.65
N PHE A 145 1.21 -5.84 10.07
CA PHE A 145 0.77 -6.06 11.46
C PHE A 145 1.94 -5.92 12.46
N ILE A 146 3.13 -6.43 12.14
CA ILE A 146 4.32 -6.23 12.98
C ILE A 146 4.67 -4.74 13.07
N VAL A 147 4.60 -4.01 11.97
CA VAL A 147 4.82 -2.55 11.97
C VAL A 147 3.77 -1.82 12.80
N GLN A 148 2.51 -2.26 12.72
CA GLN A 148 1.42 -1.68 13.52
C GLN A 148 1.61 -1.88 15.02
N LEU A 149 2.32 -2.94 15.44
CA LEU A 149 2.58 -3.25 16.86
C LEU A 149 3.87 -2.60 17.40
N ALA A 150 4.77 -2.12 16.53
CA ALA A 150 6.08 -1.55 16.91
C ALA A 150 5.98 -0.09 17.33
#